data_74195f2d4efc17524484101e573377c1
#
_entry.id   74195f2d4efc17524484101e573377c1
#
_cell.length_a   1.000
_cell.length_b   1.000
_cell.length_c   1.000
_cell.angle_alpha   90.00
_cell.angle_beta   90.00
_cell.angle_gamma   90.00
#
_symmetry.space_group_name_H-M   'P 1'
#
loop_
_entity.id
_entity.type
_entity.pdbx_description
1 polymer ?
#
loop_
_entity_poly.entity_id
_entity_poly.type
_entity_poly.pdbx_seq_one_letter_code
_entity_poly.pdbx_strand_id
1 'polypeptide(L)'
;IVTVIGAIVLGFGIVWLRRGRRWTGAAMTGFGVVGTIANLAVVIVLLVAITSAGGSVNLFTATFGLSASDSASPDRKEVYDKSSSGDDLSVSIYEPERAKGSAPTIMYVHGGGWIAGEPDAASSELRELADRGYLVVSVEYELATLDNATWQSAPSQVACAASWIQTHADTIGADIDRLAFWGESSGSNLVANTAGAAAQGEAESSCDGTVPVPAAVIADYPAFDVTGLYENASAGPGAGSGTRLFATIYTGGTPE
;
A
#
# COMPACT_ATOMS: atom_id res chain seq x y z
N ILE A 1 0.30 -0.92 19.70
CA ILE A 1 1.69 -0.80 20.24
C ILE A 1 1.83 0.41 21.15
N VAL A 2 1.52 1.64 20.71
CA VAL A 2 1.73 2.88 21.51
C VAL A 2 0.89 2.88 22.80
N THR A 3 -0.35 2.40 22.77
CA THR A 3 -1.21 2.27 23.95
C THR A 3 -0.62 1.29 24.98
N VAL A 4 -0.05 0.18 24.51
CA VAL A 4 0.63 -0.81 25.37
C VAL A 4 1.87 -0.21 26.01
N ILE A 5 2.67 0.55 25.25
CA ILE A 5 3.84 1.26 25.78
C ILE A 5 3.42 2.28 26.85
N GLY A 6 2.36 3.05 26.60
CA GLY A 6 1.79 4.00 27.57
C GLY A 6 1.38 3.31 28.88
N ALA A 7 0.72 2.16 28.81
CA ALA A 7 0.32 1.37 29.98
C ALA A 7 1.52 0.80 30.75
N ILE A 8 2.59 0.38 30.03
CA ILE A 8 3.83 -0.09 30.65
C ILE A 8 4.51 1.05 31.39
N VAL A 9 4.66 2.21 30.76
CA VAL A 9 5.26 3.42 31.38
C VAL A 9 4.47 3.84 32.63
N LEU A 10 3.13 3.79 32.57
CA LEU A 10 2.26 4.04 33.69
C LEU A 10 2.51 3.05 34.84
N GLY A 11 2.61 1.76 34.52
CA GLY A 11 2.88 0.69 35.50
C GLY A 11 4.21 0.88 36.21
N PHE A 12 5.29 1.17 35.46
CA PHE A 12 6.61 1.49 36.03
C PHE A 12 6.57 2.75 36.88
N GLY A 13 5.88 3.79 36.46
CA GLY A 13 5.69 5.01 37.24
C GLY A 13 5.08 4.75 38.60
N ILE A 14 4.00 3.96 38.65
CA ILE A 14 3.33 3.56 39.90
C ILE A 14 4.26 2.75 40.82
N VAL A 15 5.02 1.79 40.26
CA VAL A 15 6.00 1.00 41.03
C VAL A 15 7.09 1.89 41.63
N TRP A 16 7.59 2.87 40.89
CA TRP A 16 8.62 3.79 41.36
C TRP A 16 8.08 4.76 42.42
N LEU A 17 6.84 5.22 42.31
CA LEU A 17 6.17 5.98 43.37
C LEU A 17 6.11 5.16 44.69
N ARG A 18 5.71 3.88 44.59
CA ARG A 18 5.65 2.98 45.75
C ARG A 18 7.03 2.71 46.37
N ARG A 19 8.09 2.79 45.58
CA ARG A 19 9.50 2.65 46.03
C ARG A 19 10.13 3.94 46.55
N GLY A 20 9.32 5.00 46.79
CA GLY A 20 9.80 6.28 47.33
C GLY A 20 10.44 7.23 46.36
N ARG A 21 10.53 6.91 45.07
CA ARG A 21 11.05 7.79 44.01
C ARG A 21 9.95 8.74 43.53
N ARG A 22 9.55 9.69 44.37
CA ARG A 22 8.36 10.52 44.19
C ARG A 22 8.35 11.32 42.88
N TRP A 23 9.44 12.02 42.55
CA TRP A 23 9.49 12.89 41.38
C TRP A 23 9.54 12.13 40.04
N THR A 24 10.41 11.13 39.94
CA THR A 24 10.53 10.31 38.71
C THR A 24 9.30 9.43 38.52
N GLY A 25 8.76 8.87 39.59
CA GLY A 25 7.53 8.08 39.54
C GLY A 25 6.32 8.93 39.14
N ALA A 26 6.17 10.15 39.68
CA ALA A 26 5.09 11.07 39.31
C ALA A 26 5.20 11.51 37.83
N ALA A 27 6.40 11.85 37.35
CA ALA A 27 6.60 12.22 35.95
C ALA A 27 6.25 11.07 35.01
N MET A 28 6.74 9.85 35.24
CA MET A 28 6.43 8.68 34.41
C MET A 28 4.93 8.32 34.46
N THR A 29 4.30 8.42 35.61
CA THR A 29 2.86 8.20 35.73
C THR A 29 2.09 9.24 34.92
N GLY A 30 2.45 10.52 35.03
CA GLY A 30 1.83 11.60 34.28
C GLY A 30 1.95 11.41 32.75
N PHE A 31 3.15 11.12 32.25
CA PHE A 31 3.37 10.83 30.81
C PHE A 31 2.63 9.58 30.35
N GLY A 32 2.61 8.52 31.17
CA GLY A 32 1.87 7.29 30.87
C GLY A 32 0.36 7.53 30.75
N VAL A 33 -0.21 8.32 31.68
CA VAL A 33 -1.65 8.68 31.66
C VAL A 33 -1.99 9.53 30.44
N VAL A 34 -1.24 10.62 30.21
CA VAL A 34 -1.48 11.52 29.07
C VAL A 34 -1.33 10.77 27.73
N GLY A 35 -0.26 9.99 27.60
CA GLY A 35 -0.04 9.19 26.38
C GLY A 35 -1.14 8.16 26.13
N THR A 36 -1.60 7.49 27.19
CA THR A 36 -2.69 6.50 27.06
C THR A 36 -4.01 7.16 26.69
N ILE A 37 -4.36 8.28 27.31
CA ILE A 37 -5.60 9.02 27.01
C ILE A 37 -5.56 9.58 25.59
N ALA A 38 -4.45 10.17 25.16
CA ALA A 38 -4.32 10.71 23.80
C ALA A 38 -4.48 9.61 22.74
N ASN A 39 -3.83 8.45 22.93
CA ASN A 39 -3.97 7.33 21.99
C ASN A 39 -5.39 6.76 22.00
N LEU A 40 -6.03 6.64 23.15
CA LEU A 40 -7.40 6.17 23.24
C LEU A 40 -8.37 7.12 22.51
N ALA A 41 -8.16 8.43 22.64
CA ALA A 41 -8.95 9.42 21.91
C ALA A 41 -8.80 9.26 20.39
N VAL A 42 -7.59 9.06 19.89
CA VAL A 42 -7.34 8.80 18.46
C VAL A 42 -8.05 7.53 17.99
N VAL A 43 -7.93 6.44 18.75
CA VAL A 43 -8.61 5.17 18.42
C VAL A 43 -10.12 5.36 18.37
N ILE A 44 -10.71 6.08 19.33
CA ILE A 44 -12.16 6.36 19.35
C ILE A 44 -12.57 7.17 18.13
N VAL A 45 -11.83 8.23 17.78
CA VAL A 45 -12.13 9.06 16.62
C VAL A 45 -12.08 8.23 15.33
N LEU A 46 -11.06 7.40 15.16
CA LEU A 46 -10.94 6.50 14.00
C LEU A 46 -12.08 5.50 13.94
N LEU A 47 -12.44 4.87 15.07
CA LEU A 47 -13.55 3.92 15.11
C LEU A 47 -14.89 4.60 14.75
N VAL A 48 -15.12 5.81 15.26
CA VAL A 48 -16.32 6.59 14.90
C VAL A 48 -16.32 6.93 13.42
N ALA A 49 -15.19 7.37 12.86
CA ALA A 49 -15.07 7.69 11.43
C ALA A 49 -15.34 6.46 10.57
N ILE A 50 -14.72 5.31 10.87
CA ILE A 50 -14.90 4.06 10.13
C ILE A 50 -16.35 3.58 10.20
N THR A 51 -16.94 3.55 11.39
CA THR A 51 -18.33 3.09 11.55
C THR A 51 -19.33 4.04 10.91
N SER A 52 -19.09 5.36 10.92
CA SER A 52 -19.94 6.33 10.25
C SER A 52 -19.87 6.22 8.72
N ALA A 53 -18.75 5.72 8.19
CA ALA A 53 -18.57 5.39 6.78
C ALA A 53 -19.11 3.99 6.40
N GLY A 54 -19.75 3.28 7.34
CA GLY A 54 -20.29 1.93 7.09
C GLY A 54 -19.27 0.81 7.23
N GLY A 55 -18.04 1.11 7.65
CA GLY A 55 -16.99 0.13 7.89
C GLY A 55 -17.10 -0.54 9.28
N SER A 56 -16.38 -1.64 9.46
CA SER A 56 -16.24 -2.33 10.75
C SER A 56 -14.76 -2.65 11.03
N VAL A 57 -14.38 -2.61 12.29
CA VAL A 57 -13.02 -2.96 12.72
C VAL A 57 -13.09 -4.03 13.80
N ASN A 58 -12.40 -5.13 13.58
CA ASN A 58 -12.13 -6.09 14.64
C ASN A 58 -10.90 -5.63 15.43
N LEU A 59 -11.13 -5.06 16.60
CA LEU A 59 -10.06 -4.53 17.45
C LEU A 59 -9.06 -5.60 17.91
N PHE A 60 -9.49 -6.84 18.01
CA PHE A 60 -8.61 -7.94 18.41
C PHE A 60 -7.60 -8.27 17.29
N THR A 61 -8.07 -8.43 16.05
CA THR A 61 -7.20 -8.65 14.88
C THR A 61 -6.32 -7.44 14.63
N ALA A 62 -6.85 -6.22 14.68
CA ALA A 62 -6.10 -4.98 14.52
C ALA A 62 -5.00 -4.78 15.58
N THR A 63 -5.20 -5.32 16.80
CA THR A 63 -4.24 -5.14 17.91
C THR A 63 -3.17 -6.23 17.94
N PHE A 64 -3.54 -7.47 17.64
CA PHE A 64 -2.67 -8.63 17.82
C PHE A 64 -2.14 -9.21 16.52
N GLY A 65 -2.57 -8.69 15.37
CA GLY A 65 -2.08 -9.13 14.06
C GLY A 65 -2.38 -10.61 13.74
N LEU A 66 -3.40 -11.19 14.40
CA LEU A 66 -3.70 -12.62 14.31
C LEU A 66 -4.48 -13.00 13.04
N SER A 67 -4.52 -12.12 12.05
CA SER A 67 -5.15 -12.40 10.75
C SER A 67 -4.20 -13.01 9.72
N ALA A 68 -2.90 -13.08 9.99
CA ALA A 68 -1.97 -13.75 9.10
C ALA A 68 -2.12 -15.26 9.26
N SER A 69 -3.15 -15.81 8.63
CA SER A 69 -3.22 -17.25 8.38
C SER A 69 -2.38 -17.55 7.13
N ASP A 70 -1.86 -18.77 7.02
CA ASP A 70 -1.21 -19.30 5.80
C ASP A 70 -2.13 -19.18 4.56
N SER A 71 -3.42 -18.93 4.76
CA SER A 71 -4.43 -18.69 3.73
C SER A 71 -4.35 -17.31 3.06
N ALA A 72 -3.55 -16.39 3.56
CA ALA A 72 -3.39 -15.06 2.95
C ALA A 72 -2.41 -15.04 1.76
N SER A 73 -1.68 -16.13 1.50
CA SER A 73 -0.75 -16.23 0.37
C SER A 73 -1.49 -16.18 -0.98
N PRO A 74 -0.84 -15.68 -2.04
CA PRO A 74 -1.38 -15.79 -3.40
C PRO A 74 -1.54 -17.27 -3.81
N ASP A 75 -2.49 -17.55 -4.69
CA ASP A 75 -2.70 -18.89 -5.24
C ASP A 75 -1.60 -19.28 -6.20
N ARG A 76 -1.04 -18.29 -6.93
CA ARG A 76 0.08 -18.45 -7.84
C ARG A 76 0.81 -17.13 -8.12
N LYS A 77 2.02 -17.25 -8.65
CA LYS A 77 2.81 -16.13 -9.19
C LYS A 77 3.18 -16.41 -10.63
N GLU A 78 3.13 -15.37 -11.45
CA GLU A 78 3.48 -15.43 -12.88
C GLU A 78 4.45 -14.30 -13.21
N VAL A 79 5.45 -14.58 -14.02
CA VAL A 79 6.38 -13.54 -14.51
C VAL A 79 5.71 -12.81 -15.68
N TYR A 80 5.66 -11.50 -15.62
CA TYR A 80 5.05 -10.67 -16.66
C TYR A 80 6.05 -9.79 -17.41
N ASP A 81 7.18 -9.45 -16.78
CA ASP A 81 8.21 -8.57 -17.34
C ASP A 81 9.57 -8.79 -16.66
N LYS A 82 10.54 -7.98 -17.02
CA LYS A 82 11.86 -7.91 -16.37
C LYS A 82 12.20 -6.49 -15.95
N SER A 83 12.96 -6.38 -14.85
CA SER A 83 13.55 -5.12 -14.41
C SER A 83 14.66 -4.66 -15.37
N SER A 84 15.15 -3.45 -15.19
CA SER A 84 16.29 -2.91 -15.94
C SER A 84 17.59 -3.71 -15.69
N SER A 85 17.71 -4.39 -14.57
CA SER A 85 18.80 -5.32 -14.24
C SER A 85 18.62 -6.72 -14.83
N GLY A 86 17.44 -7.03 -15.39
CA GLY A 86 17.11 -8.33 -15.98
C GLY A 86 16.50 -9.33 -15.00
N ASP A 87 16.19 -8.90 -13.77
CA ASP A 87 15.47 -9.72 -12.79
C ASP A 87 14.00 -9.86 -13.20
N ASP A 88 13.40 -11.00 -12.87
CA ASP A 88 12.00 -11.26 -13.17
C ASP A 88 11.10 -10.34 -12.33
N LEU A 89 10.12 -9.70 -13.00
CA LEU A 89 9.01 -9.00 -12.35
C LEU A 89 7.76 -9.87 -12.43
N SER A 90 7.12 -10.11 -11.29
CA SER A 90 6.02 -11.04 -11.17
C SER A 90 4.70 -10.36 -10.78
N VAL A 91 3.62 -11.05 -11.05
CA VAL A 91 2.30 -10.76 -10.46
C VAL A 91 1.93 -11.87 -9.48
N SER A 92 1.39 -11.47 -8.33
CA SER A 92 0.78 -12.37 -7.37
C SER A 92 -0.72 -12.42 -7.61
N ILE A 93 -1.26 -13.61 -7.85
CA ILE A 93 -2.66 -13.81 -8.24
C ILE A 93 -3.42 -14.44 -7.07
N TYR A 94 -4.52 -13.79 -6.67
CA TYR A 94 -5.45 -14.24 -5.66
C TYR A 94 -6.77 -14.57 -6.37
N GLU A 95 -7.09 -15.84 -6.44
CA GLU A 95 -8.27 -16.35 -7.18
C GLU A 95 -9.50 -16.40 -6.28
N PRO A 96 -10.69 -16.05 -6.79
CA PRO A 96 -11.93 -16.21 -6.03
C PRO A 96 -12.32 -17.68 -5.90
N GLU A 97 -12.66 -18.14 -4.68
CA GLU A 97 -13.03 -19.55 -4.43
C GLU A 97 -14.19 -20.09 -5.30
N ARG A 98 -15.05 -19.21 -5.80
CA ARG A 98 -16.34 -19.61 -6.47
C ARG A 98 -16.61 -18.81 -7.74
N ALA A 99 -15.61 -18.58 -8.58
CA ALA A 99 -15.87 -17.97 -9.87
C ALA A 99 -16.70 -18.90 -10.79
N LYS A 100 -17.84 -18.41 -11.24
CA LYS A 100 -18.59 -19.04 -12.37
C LYS A 100 -18.29 -18.23 -13.63
N GLY A 101 -17.20 -18.54 -14.30
CA GLY A 101 -16.70 -17.77 -15.44
C GLY A 101 -15.69 -16.70 -15.01
N SER A 102 -15.52 -15.64 -15.83
CA SER A 102 -14.61 -14.53 -15.50
C SER A 102 -15.09 -13.71 -14.30
N ALA A 103 -14.17 -13.34 -13.43
CA ALA A 103 -14.43 -12.57 -12.23
C ALA A 103 -14.11 -11.06 -12.43
N PRO A 104 -14.85 -10.14 -11.80
CA PRO A 104 -14.43 -8.75 -11.72
C PRO A 104 -13.00 -8.70 -11.21
N THR A 105 -12.15 -7.94 -11.89
CA THR A 105 -10.69 -8.00 -11.68
C THR A 105 -10.17 -6.73 -11.07
N ILE A 106 -9.27 -6.86 -10.12
CA ILE A 106 -8.56 -5.74 -9.49
C ILE A 106 -7.07 -5.93 -9.77
N MET A 107 -6.45 -4.97 -10.48
CA MET A 107 -5.01 -4.83 -10.52
C MET A 107 -4.58 -3.97 -9.34
N TYR A 108 -3.82 -4.54 -8.42
CA TYR A 108 -3.31 -3.84 -7.24
C TYR A 108 -1.83 -3.49 -7.40
N VAL A 109 -1.45 -2.27 -7.04
CA VAL A 109 -0.07 -1.78 -7.06
C VAL A 109 0.28 -1.22 -5.69
N HIS A 110 1.26 -1.84 -5.04
CA HIS A 110 1.67 -1.52 -3.67
C HIS A 110 2.32 -0.14 -3.55
N GLY A 111 2.25 0.43 -2.34
CA GLY A 111 2.98 1.62 -1.95
C GLY A 111 4.43 1.35 -1.58
N GLY A 112 5.08 2.33 -0.96
CA GLY A 112 6.45 2.21 -0.46
C GLY A 112 7.40 3.31 -0.97
N GLY A 113 6.85 4.43 -1.48
CA GLY A 113 7.63 5.57 -1.94
C GLY A 113 8.51 5.24 -3.15
N TRP A 114 8.11 4.28 -3.97
CA TRP A 114 8.84 3.73 -5.13
C TRP A 114 10.18 3.05 -4.81
N ILE A 115 10.61 3.01 -3.53
CA ILE A 115 11.90 2.48 -3.10
C ILE A 115 11.79 1.23 -2.22
N ALA A 116 10.60 0.86 -1.82
CA ALA A 116 10.31 -0.27 -0.95
C ALA A 116 8.93 -0.85 -1.25
N GLY A 117 8.65 -2.01 -0.69
CA GLY A 117 7.38 -2.72 -0.86
C GLY A 117 7.55 -4.00 -1.67
N GLU A 118 6.50 -4.78 -1.66
CA GLU A 118 6.41 -6.06 -2.38
C GLU A 118 4.94 -6.36 -2.69
N PRO A 119 4.63 -7.15 -3.73
CA PRO A 119 3.25 -7.42 -4.14
C PRO A 119 2.42 -8.13 -3.06
N ASP A 120 3.07 -8.85 -2.16
CA ASP A 120 2.39 -9.60 -1.10
C ASP A 120 2.23 -8.82 0.22
N ALA A 121 2.66 -7.54 0.27
CA ALA A 121 2.60 -6.73 1.50
C ALA A 121 1.17 -6.57 2.05
N ALA A 122 0.15 -6.54 1.18
CA ALA A 122 -1.27 -6.43 1.53
C ALA A 122 -2.03 -7.78 1.37
N SER A 123 -1.35 -8.92 1.48
CA SER A 123 -1.91 -10.24 1.15
C SER A 123 -3.20 -10.58 1.90
N SER A 124 -3.38 -10.14 3.13
CA SER A 124 -4.62 -10.35 3.90
C SER A 124 -5.82 -9.62 3.29
N GLU A 125 -5.62 -8.37 2.90
CA GLU A 125 -6.64 -7.52 2.26
C GLU A 125 -6.96 -8.03 0.85
N LEU A 126 -5.94 -8.44 0.09
CA LEU A 126 -6.11 -8.97 -1.26
C LEU A 126 -6.84 -10.31 -1.25
N ARG A 127 -6.53 -11.18 -0.27
CA ARG A 127 -7.26 -12.43 -0.05
C ARG A 127 -8.72 -12.18 0.33
N GLU A 128 -9.00 -11.20 1.20
CA GLU A 128 -10.38 -10.85 1.56
C GLU A 128 -11.20 -10.40 0.34
N LEU A 129 -10.59 -9.68 -0.59
CA LEU A 129 -11.23 -9.30 -1.85
C LEU A 129 -11.49 -10.53 -2.74
N ALA A 130 -10.53 -11.45 -2.83
CA ALA A 130 -10.71 -12.69 -3.57
C ALA A 130 -11.84 -13.55 -2.97
N ASP A 131 -11.93 -13.65 -1.64
CA ASP A 131 -13.01 -14.35 -0.94
C ASP A 131 -14.40 -13.72 -1.22
N ARG A 132 -14.42 -12.42 -1.54
CA ARG A 132 -15.63 -11.69 -1.97
C ARG A 132 -15.97 -11.86 -3.45
N GLY A 133 -15.15 -12.57 -4.20
CA GLY A 133 -15.42 -12.93 -5.59
C GLY A 133 -14.69 -12.11 -6.63
N TYR A 134 -13.69 -11.31 -6.24
CA TYR A 134 -12.80 -10.62 -7.18
C TYR A 134 -11.61 -11.49 -7.54
N LEU A 135 -11.15 -11.39 -8.77
CA LEU A 135 -9.79 -11.81 -9.13
C LEU A 135 -8.86 -10.64 -8.79
N VAL A 136 -7.86 -10.87 -7.94
CA VAL A 136 -6.90 -9.82 -7.58
C VAL A 136 -5.53 -10.18 -8.14
N VAL A 137 -4.95 -9.25 -8.90
CA VAL A 137 -3.62 -9.36 -9.50
C VAL A 137 -2.75 -8.28 -8.90
N SER A 138 -1.89 -8.66 -7.97
CA SER A 138 -0.96 -7.75 -7.32
C SER A 138 0.36 -7.70 -8.07
N VAL A 139 0.79 -6.49 -8.42
CA VAL A 139 1.88 -6.22 -9.35
C VAL A 139 3.16 -5.88 -8.59
N GLU A 140 4.24 -6.59 -8.91
CA GLU A 140 5.60 -6.18 -8.62
C GLU A 140 6.05 -5.13 -9.65
N TYR A 141 6.83 -4.15 -9.23
CA TYR A 141 7.48 -3.19 -10.13
C TYR A 141 8.89 -2.87 -9.62
N GLU A 142 9.75 -2.42 -10.52
CA GLU A 142 11.14 -2.11 -10.18
C GLU A 142 11.22 -0.97 -9.17
N LEU A 143 11.88 -1.23 -8.05
CA LEU A 143 12.08 -0.24 -7.00
C LEU A 143 13.30 0.63 -7.31
N ALA A 144 13.17 1.92 -7.08
CA ALA A 144 14.27 2.87 -7.24
C ALA A 144 15.32 2.71 -6.15
N THR A 145 16.57 2.91 -6.52
CA THR A 145 17.72 2.93 -5.62
C THR A 145 18.53 4.23 -5.84
N LEU A 146 19.54 4.46 -5.02
CA LEU A 146 20.41 5.62 -5.16
C LEU A 146 21.15 5.65 -6.53
N ASP A 147 21.36 4.47 -7.12
CA ASP A 147 22.09 4.30 -8.37
C ASP A 147 21.16 4.03 -9.57
N ASN A 148 19.87 3.82 -9.33
CA ASN A 148 18.89 3.50 -10.37
C ASN A 148 17.55 4.19 -10.09
N ALA A 149 17.27 5.26 -10.83
CA ALA A 149 15.98 5.94 -10.81
C ALA A 149 14.97 5.20 -11.69
N THR A 150 13.73 5.05 -11.21
CA THR A 150 12.70 4.23 -11.89
C THR A 150 11.47 5.02 -12.36
N TRP A 151 11.55 6.35 -12.40
CA TRP A 151 10.44 7.20 -12.81
C TRP A 151 9.97 6.97 -14.26
N GLN A 152 10.83 6.40 -15.11
CA GLN A 152 10.47 5.97 -16.47
C GLN A 152 10.09 4.49 -16.55
N SER A 153 10.85 3.61 -15.86
CA SER A 153 10.64 2.16 -15.93
C SER A 153 9.42 1.69 -15.13
N ALA A 154 9.22 2.16 -13.91
CA ALA A 154 8.11 1.69 -13.07
C ALA A 154 6.72 1.98 -13.69
N PRO A 155 6.41 3.17 -14.25
CA PRO A 155 5.14 3.39 -14.94
C PRO A 155 4.93 2.47 -16.14
N SER A 156 5.96 2.25 -16.97
CA SER A 156 5.87 1.39 -18.16
C SER A 156 5.71 -0.09 -17.79
N GLN A 157 6.29 -0.54 -16.67
CA GLN A 157 6.11 -1.89 -16.13
C GLN A 157 4.70 -2.10 -15.59
N VAL A 158 4.12 -1.12 -14.89
CA VAL A 158 2.72 -1.18 -14.45
C VAL A 158 1.76 -1.21 -15.64
N ALA A 159 2.06 -0.47 -16.69
CA ALA A 159 1.34 -0.53 -17.97
C ALA A 159 1.47 -1.91 -18.63
N CYS A 160 2.66 -2.52 -18.59
CA CYS A 160 2.87 -3.89 -19.07
C CYS A 160 2.06 -4.90 -18.25
N ALA A 161 2.02 -4.79 -16.92
CA ALA A 161 1.20 -5.67 -16.08
C ALA A 161 -0.29 -5.58 -16.44
N ALA A 162 -0.80 -4.37 -16.71
CA ALA A 162 -2.17 -4.18 -17.19
C ALA A 162 -2.41 -4.84 -18.56
N SER A 163 -1.48 -4.69 -19.50
CA SER A 163 -1.51 -5.35 -20.80
C SER A 163 -1.42 -6.87 -20.69
N TRP A 164 -0.59 -7.37 -19.75
CA TRP A 164 -0.46 -8.79 -19.47
C TRP A 164 -1.79 -9.36 -18.94
N ILE A 165 -2.46 -8.67 -18.01
CA ILE A 165 -3.79 -9.08 -17.49
C ILE A 165 -4.79 -9.19 -18.66
N GLN A 166 -4.84 -8.22 -19.57
CA GLN A 166 -5.71 -8.26 -20.73
C GLN A 166 -5.40 -9.44 -21.66
N THR A 167 -4.13 -9.66 -21.96
CA THR A 167 -3.70 -10.73 -22.87
C THR A 167 -3.95 -12.11 -22.30
N HIS A 168 -3.87 -12.27 -20.97
CA HIS A 168 -4.06 -13.53 -20.27
C HIS A 168 -5.45 -13.67 -19.65
N ALA A 169 -6.40 -12.78 -19.97
CA ALA A 169 -7.71 -12.70 -19.32
C ALA A 169 -8.45 -14.04 -19.26
N ASP A 170 -8.52 -14.76 -20.37
CA ASP A 170 -9.19 -16.08 -20.44
C ASP A 170 -8.47 -17.11 -19.55
N THR A 171 -7.16 -17.06 -19.49
CA THR A 171 -6.33 -18.03 -18.75
C THR A 171 -6.40 -17.83 -17.24
N ILE A 172 -6.47 -16.56 -16.81
CA ILE A 172 -6.53 -16.22 -15.38
C ILE A 172 -7.97 -16.02 -14.89
N GLY A 173 -8.96 -16.07 -15.79
CA GLY A 173 -10.37 -15.85 -15.44
C GLY A 173 -10.70 -14.38 -15.15
N ALA A 174 -9.98 -13.43 -15.78
CA ALA A 174 -10.22 -12.01 -15.61
C ALA A 174 -11.41 -11.52 -16.45
N ASP A 175 -12.16 -10.58 -15.92
CA ASP A 175 -13.16 -9.81 -16.65
C ASP A 175 -12.62 -8.41 -16.93
N ILE A 176 -12.20 -8.17 -18.16
CA ILE A 176 -11.58 -6.90 -18.56
C ILE A 176 -12.59 -5.76 -18.64
N ASP A 177 -13.85 -6.04 -18.90
CA ASP A 177 -14.92 -5.02 -18.87
C ASP A 177 -15.21 -4.53 -17.44
N ARG A 178 -14.80 -5.31 -16.44
CA ARG A 178 -14.90 -4.99 -15.01
C ARG A 178 -13.52 -4.97 -14.34
N LEU A 179 -12.51 -4.44 -15.03
CA LEU A 179 -11.17 -4.25 -14.50
C LEU A 179 -11.08 -2.92 -13.75
N ALA A 180 -10.67 -2.96 -12.51
CA ALA A 180 -10.33 -1.79 -11.72
C ALA A 180 -8.82 -1.76 -11.44
N PHE A 181 -8.24 -0.55 -11.41
CA PHE A 181 -6.89 -0.33 -10.90
C PHE A 181 -6.97 0.22 -9.48
N TRP A 182 -6.23 -0.39 -8.58
CA TRP A 182 -6.12 0.05 -7.20
C TRP A 182 -4.65 0.21 -6.80
N GLY A 183 -4.31 1.35 -6.23
CA GLY A 183 -2.97 1.62 -5.75
C GLY A 183 -2.95 2.31 -4.41
N GLU A 184 -1.86 2.16 -3.69
CA GLU A 184 -1.58 2.80 -2.43
C GLU A 184 -0.35 3.71 -2.52
N SER A 185 -0.45 4.95 -2.00
CA SER A 185 0.68 5.89 -1.94
C SER A 185 1.38 6.07 -3.29
N SER A 186 2.63 5.63 -3.44
CA SER A 186 3.37 5.60 -4.72
C SER A 186 2.68 4.71 -5.77
N GLY A 187 2.08 3.59 -5.38
CA GLY A 187 1.29 2.75 -6.27
C GLY A 187 0.06 3.47 -6.82
N SER A 188 -0.57 4.36 -6.03
CA SER A 188 -1.66 5.22 -6.51
C SER A 188 -1.22 6.17 -7.63
N ASN A 189 -0.02 6.72 -7.53
CA ASN A 189 0.57 7.52 -8.60
C ASN A 189 0.73 6.69 -9.88
N LEU A 190 1.28 5.48 -9.77
CA LEU A 190 1.52 4.59 -10.91
C LEU A 190 0.21 4.19 -11.60
N VAL A 191 -0.80 3.72 -10.85
CA VAL A 191 -2.07 3.29 -11.46
C VAL A 191 -2.86 4.44 -12.07
N ALA A 192 -2.84 5.63 -11.45
CA ALA A 192 -3.55 6.78 -12.00
C ALA A 192 -2.89 7.30 -13.30
N ASN A 193 -1.56 7.35 -13.33
CA ASN A 193 -0.82 7.72 -14.53
C ASN A 193 -1.07 6.71 -15.66
N THR A 194 -1.00 5.40 -15.36
CA THR A 194 -1.29 4.34 -16.33
C THR A 194 -2.72 4.45 -16.87
N ALA A 195 -3.72 4.63 -16.00
CA ALA A 195 -5.11 4.77 -16.41
C ALA A 195 -5.35 6.03 -17.25
N GLY A 196 -4.76 7.15 -16.85
CA GLY A 196 -4.86 8.42 -17.58
C GLY A 196 -4.23 8.35 -18.97
N ALA A 197 -3.05 7.76 -19.07
CA ALA A 197 -2.36 7.56 -20.36
C ALA A 197 -3.11 6.55 -21.25
N ALA A 198 -3.62 5.47 -20.68
CA ALA A 198 -4.44 4.50 -21.41
C ALA A 198 -5.72 5.14 -21.98
N ALA A 199 -6.41 5.97 -21.21
CA ALA A 199 -7.60 6.68 -21.67
C ALA A 199 -7.33 7.68 -22.82
N GLN A 200 -6.10 8.17 -22.93
CA GLN A 200 -5.64 9.05 -24.01
C GLN A 200 -5.04 8.29 -25.19
N GLY A 201 -4.83 6.98 -25.06
CA GLY A 201 -4.15 6.15 -26.05
C GLY A 201 -2.63 6.41 -26.10
N GLU A 202 -2.06 6.93 -25.01
CA GLU A 202 -0.67 7.35 -24.88
C GLU A 202 0.12 6.49 -23.86
N ALA A 203 -0.48 5.40 -23.37
CA ALA A 203 0.17 4.54 -22.39
C ALA A 203 1.41 3.85 -22.99
N GLU A 204 2.57 4.18 -22.47
CA GLU A 204 3.83 3.50 -22.79
C GLU A 204 3.97 2.24 -21.91
N SER A 205 4.19 1.10 -22.54
CA SER A 205 4.34 -0.21 -21.90
C SER A 205 5.74 -0.76 -22.17
N SER A 206 6.35 -1.38 -21.16
CA SER A 206 7.65 -2.07 -21.31
C SER A 206 7.54 -3.38 -22.10
N CYS A 207 6.34 -3.88 -22.33
CA CYS A 207 6.08 -5.09 -23.11
C CYS A 207 5.06 -4.83 -24.22
N ASP A 208 4.94 -5.81 -25.15
CA ASP A 208 3.96 -5.76 -26.22
C ASP A 208 2.52 -5.90 -25.67
N GLY A 209 1.57 -5.33 -26.43
CA GLY A 209 0.13 -5.45 -26.17
C GLY A 209 -0.54 -4.10 -25.97
N THR A 210 -1.84 -4.13 -25.71
CA THR A 210 -2.65 -2.94 -25.47
C THR A 210 -2.91 -2.77 -24.00
N VAL A 211 -2.68 -1.58 -23.49
CA VAL A 211 -3.00 -1.24 -22.09
C VAL A 211 -4.48 -0.95 -21.98
N PRO A 212 -5.26 -1.73 -21.19
CA PRO A 212 -6.69 -1.52 -21.06
C PRO A 212 -7.00 -0.24 -20.29
N VAL A 213 -8.10 0.41 -20.69
CA VAL A 213 -8.68 1.50 -19.89
C VAL A 213 -9.50 0.86 -18.76
N PRO A 214 -9.14 1.07 -17.49
CA PRO A 214 -9.89 0.47 -16.40
C PRO A 214 -11.30 1.07 -16.25
N ALA A 215 -12.26 0.27 -15.81
CA ALA A 215 -13.61 0.72 -15.48
C ALA A 215 -13.63 1.64 -14.23
N ALA A 216 -12.65 1.51 -13.34
CA ALA A 216 -12.49 2.34 -12.15
C ALA A 216 -11.02 2.44 -11.73
N VAL A 217 -10.68 3.54 -11.06
CA VAL A 217 -9.37 3.74 -10.40
C VAL A 217 -9.62 4.06 -8.93
N ILE A 218 -8.96 3.34 -8.04
CA ILE A 218 -8.96 3.56 -6.61
C ILE A 218 -7.54 3.99 -6.22
N ALA A 219 -7.42 5.18 -5.65
CA ALA A 219 -6.14 5.75 -5.26
C ALA A 219 -6.16 6.07 -3.76
N ASP A 220 -5.54 5.23 -2.95
CA ASP A 220 -5.47 5.40 -1.51
C ASP A 220 -4.25 6.27 -1.14
N TYR A 221 -4.50 7.37 -0.38
CA TYR A 221 -3.48 8.33 0.07
C TYR A 221 -2.40 8.64 -0.99
N PRO A 222 -2.81 9.11 -2.18
CA PRO A 222 -1.96 9.13 -3.37
C PRO A 222 -0.80 10.11 -3.30
N ALA A 223 0.35 9.71 -3.85
CA ALA A 223 1.53 10.53 -4.04
C ALA A 223 1.56 11.17 -5.44
N PHE A 224 0.51 11.91 -5.83
CA PHE A 224 0.36 12.42 -7.19
C PHE A 224 1.34 13.53 -7.56
N ASP A 225 1.65 14.42 -6.64
CA ASP A 225 2.54 15.54 -6.86
C ASP A 225 3.95 15.24 -6.35
N VAL A 226 4.77 14.62 -7.18
CA VAL A 226 6.16 14.25 -6.85
C VAL A 226 7.01 15.49 -6.60
N THR A 227 6.80 16.56 -7.39
CA THR A 227 7.48 17.85 -7.20
C THR A 227 7.07 18.49 -5.88
N GLY A 228 5.78 18.53 -5.58
CA GLY A 228 5.29 19.01 -4.29
C GLY A 228 5.77 18.19 -3.08
N LEU A 229 5.90 16.87 -3.22
CA LEU A 229 6.52 16.02 -2.19
C LEU A 229 7.99 16.38 -1.93
N TYR A 230 8.72 16.76 -2.98
CA TYR A 230 10.11 17.21 -2.88
C TYR A 230 10.19 18.60 -2.25
N GLU A 231 9.42 19.57 -2.75
CA GLU A 231 9.48 20.99 -2.34
C GLU A 231 8.94 21.21 -0.92
N ASN A 232 7.80 20.58 -0.58
CA ASN A 232 7.09 20.79 0.68
C ASN A 232 7.58 19.86 1.81
N ALA A 233 8.66 19.13 1.60
CA ALA A 233 9.22 18.19 2.56
C ALA A 233 9.58 18.81 3.94
N SER A 234 9.66 20.12 4.04
CA SER A 234 9.98 20.85 5.28
C SER A 234 8.76 21.40 6.02
N ALA A 235 7.53 21.22 5.49
CA ALA A 235 6.35 21.94 5.96
C ALA A 235 5.65 21.32 7.20
N GLY A 236 6.16 20.24 7.81
CA GLY A 236 5.53 19.64 8.98
C GLY A 236 6.48 18.80 9.85
N PRO A 237 6.22 18.68 11.16
CA PRO A 237 6.98 17.82 12.03
C PRO A 237 6.76 16.35 11.65
N GLY A 238 7.80 15.70 11.13
CA GLY A 238 7.83 14.28 10.77
C GLY A 238 7.68 13.94 9.28
N ALA A 239 7.28 14.88 8.42
CA ALA A 239 7.13 14.63 6.98
C ALA A 239 8.38 14.99 6.15
N GLY A 240 9.24 15.85 6.67
CA GLY A 240 10.13 16.64 5.83
C GLY A 240 11.29 15.94 5.13
N SER A 241 11.92 14.95 5.72
CA SER A 241 13.14 14.35 5.11
C SER A 241 12.82 13.08 4.29
N GLY A 242 11.81 12.32 4.68
CA GLY A 242 11.46 11.07 4.02
C GLY A 242 10.86 11.28 2.64
N THR A 243 9.88 12.17 2.49
CA THR A 243 9.20 12.42 1.21
C THR A 243 10.13 13.01 0.17
N ARG A 244 11.02 13.92 0.56
CA ARG A 244 12.07 14.44 -0.33
C ARG A 244 13.02 13.34 -0.77
N LEU A 245 13.46 12.49 0.15
CA LEU A 245 14.34 11.37 -0.17
C LEU A 245 13.69 10.42 -1.18
N PHE A 246 12.42 10.06 -0.98
CA PHE A 246 11.69 9.20 -1.90
C PHE A 246 11.58 9.81 -3.30
N ALA A 247 11.18 11.08 -3.39
CA ALA A 247 11.09 11.80 -4.66
C ALA A 247 12.47 11.87 -5.36
N THR A 248 13.53 12.19 -4.61
CA THR A 248 14.89 12.28 -5.15
C THR A 248 15.39 10.93 -5.69
N ILE A 249 15.20 9.84 -4.95
CA ILE A 249 15.64 8.51 -5.38
C ILE A 249 14.83 8.06 -6.60
N TYR A 250 13.51 8.24 -6.56
CA TYR A 250 12.62 7.85 -7.65
C TYR A 250 12.95 8.55 -8.97
N THR A 251 13.20 9.87 -8.93
CA THR A 251 13.49 10.68 -10.12
C THR A 251 14.98 10.73 -10.49
N GLY A 252 15.87 10.28 -9.61
CA GLY A 252 17.32 10.36 -9.79
C GLY A 252 17.90 11.76 -9.56
N GLY A 253 17.12 12.67 -8.97
CA GLY A 253 17.52 14.05 -8.72
C GLY A 253 16.40 14.92 -8.20
N THR A 254 16.46 16.21 -8.54
CA THR A 254 15.37 17.15 -8.28
C THR A 254 14.27 16.92 -9.32
N PRO A 255 13.02 16.59 -8.92
CA PRO A 255 11.91 16.49 -9.88
C PRO A 255 11.61 17.86 -10.48
N GLU A 256 11.42 17.91 -11.79
CA GLU A 256 11.05 19.11 -12.56
C GLU A 256 9.54 19.17 -12.80
#